data_0e6261b92aab2c1efcbc2041fcad5fd8
#
_entry.id   0e6261b92aab2c1efcbc2041fcad5fd8
#
_cell.length_a   1.000
_cell.length_b   1.000
_cell.length_c   1.000
_cell.angle_alpha   90.00
_cell.angle_beta   90.00
_cell.angle_gamma   90.00
#
_symmetry.space_group_name_H-M   'P 1'
#
loop_
_entity.id
_entity.type
_entity.pdbx_description
1 polymer ?
#
loop_
_entity_poly.entity_id
_entity_poly.type
_entity_poly.pdbx_seq_one_letter_code
_entity_poly.pdbx_strand_id
1 'polypeptide(L)'
;MSRSRICRRIRETKETRIEIELNIDEAGEIYVATPVKFFNHLLSTMLSYMNSTAMVKAINKESYDDHHVVEDCGITLGEAFNECLGNRVGIKRFADILIPMDDALILLSIDISGRGKAYIDLNINREFIGDVATENIYHFIESFAYRSAVTIHIIQIKGFNSHHIVEAIFKGLGITLYEASRIVDFRIRSTKGIL
;
A
#
# COMPACT_ATOMS: atom_id res chain seq x y z
N MET A 1 26.37 9.47 -3.52
CA MET A 1 25.45 8.39 -3.16
C MET A 1 24.20 9.04 -2.57
N SER A 2 23.03 8.82 -3.11
CA SER A 2 21.76 9.30 -2.53
C SER A 2 21.58 8.60 -1.18
N ARG A 3 21.17 9.33 -0.15
CA ARG A 3 20.86 8.76 1.18
C ARG A 3 19.59 7.94 1.03
N SER A 4 19.56 6.69 1.50
CA SER A 4 18.37 5.84 1.51
C SER A 4 17.20 6.55 2.17
N ARG A 5 16.00 6.45 1.57
CA ARG A 5 14.77 7.04 2.11
C ARG A 5 14.16 6.07 3.13
N ILE A 6 14.56 6.29 4.40
CA ILE A 6 14.13 5.47 5.54
C ILE A 6 13.24 6.31 6.43
N CYS A 7 12.08 5.78 6.80
CA CYS A 7 11.08 6.47 7.60
C CYS A 7 10.54 5.57 8.69
N ARG A 8 10.13 6.16 9.81
CA ARG A 8 9.48 5.47 10.91
C ARG A 8 8.24 6.23 11.35
N ARG A 9 7.14 5.49 11.51
CA ARG A 9 5.88 6.03 12.04
C ARG A 9 5.34 5.15 13.17
N ILE A 10 4.81 5.81 14.17
CA ILE A 10 4.05 5.18 15.25
C ILE A 10 2.72 5.92 15.34
N ARG A 11 1.63 5.16 15.25
CA ARG A 11 0.28 5.64 15.50
C ARG A 11 -0.25 4.90 16.71
N GLU A 12 -0.72 5.64 17.70
CA GLU A 12 -1.31 5.08 18.90
C GLU A 12 -2.63 5.75 19.20
N THR A 13 -3.67 4.94 19.32
CA THR A 13 -5.02 5.34 19.71
C THR A 13 -5.42 4.59 20.99
N LYS A 14 -6.67 4.75 21.42
CA LYS A 14 -7.23 3.91 22.49
C LYS A 14 -7.40 2.46 22.04
N GLU A 15 -7.62 2.23 20.75
CA GLU A 15 -8.02 0.95 20.16
C GLU A 15 -6.83 0.17 19.57
N THR A 16 -5.85 0.87 18.99
CA THR A 16 -4.72 0.23 18.30
C THR A 16 -3.38 0.87 18.65
N ARG A 17 -2.30 0.13 18.38
CA ARG A 17 -0.94 0.67 18.27
C ARG A 17 -0.28 0.07 17.04
N ILE A 18 0.09 0.93 16.10
CA ILE A 18 0.77 0.56 14.86
C ILE A 18 2.18 1.17 14.86
N GLU A 19 3.17 0.36 14.56
CA GLU A 19 4.56 0.78 14.40
C GLU A 19 5.08 0.31 13.05
N ILE A 20 5.61 1.24 12.24
CA ILE A 20 6.14 0.97 10.90
C ILE A 20 7.52 1.59 10.76
N GLU A 21 8.48 0.77 10.30
CA GLU A 21 9.75 1.20 9.74
C GLU A 21 9.78 0.79 8.27
N LEU A 22 10.16 1.71 7.39
CA LEU A 22 10.10 1.52 5.94
C LEU A 22 11.34 2.12 5.27
N ASN A 23 12.04 1.32 4.46
CA ASN A 23 13.05 1.78 3.52
C ASN A 23 12.57 1.46 2.10
N ILE A 24 12.33 2.49 1.28
CA ILE A 24 11.78 2.34 -0.07
C ILE A 24 12.85 2.25 -1.17
N ASP A 25 14.12 2.30 -0.82
CA ASP A 25 15.24 2.29 -1.78
C ASP A 25 16.04 0.98 -1.77
N GLU A 26 15.80 0.10 -0.80
CA GLU A 26 16.60 -1.11 -0.60
C GLU A 26 15.71 -2.31 -0.27
N ALA A 27 15.82 -3.36 -1.10
CA ALA A 27 15.17 -4.63 -0.83
C ALA A 27 15.90 -5.38 0.30
N GLY A 28 15.14 -5.80 1.31
CA GLY A 28 15.67 -6.49 2.47
C GLY A 28 14.63 -7.32 3.20
N GLU A 29 14.78 -7.44 4.51
CA GLU A 29 13.86 -8.20 5.34
C GLU A 29 12.49 -7.52 5.43
N ILE A 30 11.43 -8.31 5.30
CA ILE A 30 10.05 -7.90 5.53
C ILE A 30 9.53 -8.62 6.76
N TYR A 31 9.21 -7.85 7.78
CA TYR A 31 8.60 -8.35 9.01
C TYR A 31 7.22 -7.72 9.21
N VAL A 32 6.17 -8.55 9.17
CA VAL A 32 4.79 -8.11 9.40
C VAL A 32 4.15 -8.95 10.50
N ALA A 33 3.67 -8.30 11.54
CA ALA A 33 3.00 -8.93 12.67
C ALA A 33 1.77 -8.11 13.09
N THR A 34 0.59 -8.52 12.63
CA THR A 34 -0.71 -8.01 13.09
C THR A 34 -1.56 -9.17 13.62
N PRO A 35 -2.68 -8.91 14.32
CA PRO A 35 -3.60 -9.96 14.74
C PRO A 35 -4.28 -10.71 13.59
N VAL A 36 -4.27 -10.17 12.36
CA VAL A 36 -5.00 -10.67 11.19
C VAL A 36 -4.03 -11.36 10.22
N LYS A 37 -4.08 -12.69 10.17
CA LYS A 37 -3.05 -13.51 9.49
C LYS A 37 -3.03 -13.33 7.98
N PHE A 38 -4.19 -13.31 7.34
CA PHE A 38 -4.26 -13.13 5.89
C PHE A 38 -3.82 -11.71 5.50
N PHE A 39 -4.14 -10.71 6.31
CA PHE A 39 -3.66 -9.35 6.11
C PHE A 39 -2.13 -9.26 6.24
N ASN A 40 -1.51 -10.02 7.16
CA ASN A 40 -0.05 -10.13 7.24
C ASN A 40 0.55 -10.65 5.93
N HIS A 41 -0.08 -11.67 5.32
CA HIS A 41 0.34 -12.20 4.01
C HIS A 41 0.22 -11.12 2.92
N LEU A 42 -0.88 -10.39 2.87
CA LEU A 42 -1.11 -9.33 1.88
C LEU A 42 -0.08 -8.19 2.01
N LEU A 43 0.15 -7.69 3.23
CA LEU A 43 1.14 -6.64 3.48
C LEU A 43 2.56 -7.11 3.15
N SER A 44 2.93 -8.32 3.57
CA SER A 44 4.24 -8.89 3.26
C SER A 44 4.45 -9.00 1.74
N THR A 45 3.41 -9.42 1.02
CA THR A 45 3.41 -9.49 -0.44
C THR A 45 3.63 -8.11 -1.04
N MET A 46 2.82 -7.10 -0.66
CA MET A 46 2.94 -5.74 -1.17
C MET A 46 4.34 -5.16 -0.94
N LEU A 47 4.86 -5.26 0.28
CA LEU A 47 6.17 -4.71 0.67
C LEU A 47 7.33 -5.43 -0.04
N SER A 48 7.22 -6.74 -0.24
CA SER A 48 8.20 -7.53 -1.00
C SER A 48 8.25 -7.10 -2.48
N TYR A 49 7.09 -6.99 -3.14
CA TYR A 49 6.99 -6.52 -4.52
C TYR A 49 7.33 -5.03 -4.68
N MET A 50 7.31 -4.27 -3.58
CA MET A 50 7.80 -2.89 -3.53
C MET A 50 9.34 -2.82 -3.47
N ASN A 51 10.05 -3.95 -3.40
CA ASN A 51 11.50 -4.01 -3.23
C ASN A 51 11.98 -3.17 -2.03
N SER A 52 11.27 -3.25 -0.91
CA SER A 52 11.53 -2.49 0.30
C SER A 52 12.17 -3.34 1.40
N THR A 53 12.70 -2.69 2.42
CA THR A 53 12.92 -3.27 3.75
C THR A 53 11.85 -2.70 4.67
N ALA A 54 11.13 -3.55 5.40
CA ALA A 54 10.04 -3.06 6.22
C ALA A 54 9.80 -3.88 7.49
N MET A 55 9.42 -3.16 8.56
CA MET A 55 8.83 -3.74 9.76
C MET A 55 7.46 -3.11 9.98
N VAL A 56 6.43 -3.95 10.09
CA VAL A 56 5.06 -3.56 10.44
C VAL A 56 4.63 -4.35 11.67
N LYS A 57 4.35 -3.66 12.77
CA LYS A 57 3.79 -4.25 13.98
C LYS A 57 2.48 -3.57 14.31
N ALA A 58 1.44 -4.36 14.57
CA ALA A 58 0.15 -3.86 15.00
C ALA A 58 -0.37 -4.62 16.22
N ILE A 59 -0.84 -3.87 17.20
CA ILE A 59 -1.51 -4.39 18.39
C ILE A 59 -2.94 -3.86 18.37
N ASN A 60 -3.92 -4.75 18.46
CA ASN A 60 -5.31 -4.41 18.71
C ASN A 60 -5.52 -4.41 20.22
N LYS A 61 -5.83 -3.25 20.81
CA LYS A 61 -6.05 -3.08 22.27
C LYS A 61 -7.48 -3.39 22.64
N GLU A 62 -8.42 -3.09 21.73
CA GLU A 62 -9.85 -3.32 21.85
C GLU A 62 -10.28 -4.23 20.69
N SER A 63 -10.46 -5.52 20.96
CA SER A 63 -10.71 -6.52 19.92
C SER A 63 -12.19 -6.65 19.61
N TYR A 64 -12.74 -5.75 18.81
CA TYR A 64 -14.10 -5.86 18.29
C TYR A 64 -14.14 -6.68 16.98
N ASP A 65 -13.32 -6.29 16.02
CA ASP A 65 -13.17 -6.91 14.71
C ASP A 65 -11.78 -6.60 14.10
N ASP A 66 -11.61 -6.82 12.80
CA ASP A 66 -10.37 -6.51 12.07
C ASP A 66 -10.33 -5.07 11.52
N HIS A 67 -11.43 -4.30 11.59
CA HIS A 67 -11.57 -3.00 10.95
C HIS A 67 -10.48 -2.00 11.38
N HIS A 68 -10.41 -1.71 12.68
CA HIS A 68 -9.53 -0.65 13.19
C HIS A 68 -8.05 -0.96 12.93
N VAL A 69 -7.63 -2.22 13.06
CA VAL A 69 -6.21 -2.57 12.83
C VAL A 69 -5.85 -2.51 11.37
N VAL A 70 -6.75 -2.90 10.46
CA VAL A 70 -6.52 -2.88 9.01
C VAL A 70 -6.49 -1.44 8.50
N GLU A 71 -7.46 -0.61 8.91
CA GLU A 71 -7.51 0.82 8.56
C GLU A 71 -6.29 1.59 9.09
N ASP A 72 -5.96 1.43 10.38
CA ASP A 72 -4.84 2.13 11.02
C ASP A 72 -3.49 1.72 10.44
N CYS A 73 -3.34 0.47 9.97
CA CYS A 73 -2.18 0.05 9.18
C CYS A 73 -2.11 0.81 7.85
N GLY A 74 -3.23 0.97 7.15
CA GLY A 74 -3.32 1.77 5.91
C GLY A 74 -2.93 3.22 6.14
N ILE A 75 -3.48 3.84 7.18
CA ILE A 75 -3.15 5.22 7.60
C ILE A 75 -1.64 5.35 7.87
N THR A 76 -1.10 4.50 8.74
CA THR A 76 0.28 4.62 9.21
C THR A 76 1.29 4.31 8.10
N LEU A 77 1.01 3.30 7.25
CA LEU A 77 1.85 2.96 6.11
C LEU A 77 1.82 4.06 5.05
N GLY A 78 0.64 4.66 4.80
CA GLY A 78 0.50 5.80 3.92
C GLY A 78 1.31 7.01 4.39
N GLU A 79 1.27 7.32 5.68
CA GLU A 79 2.07 8.40 6.28
C GLU A 79 3.57 8.12 6.20
N ALA A 80 4.02 6.88 6.47
CA ALA A 80 5.42 6.49 6.35
C ALA A 80 5.90 6.60 4.90
N PHE A 81 5.12 6.10 3.93
CA PHE A 81 5.46 6.20 2.52
C PHE A 81 5.55 7.66 2.05
N ASN A 82 4.59 8.50 2.43
CA ASN A 82 4.60 9.94 2.12
C ASN A 82 5.84 10.65 2.67
N GLU A 83 6.23 10.33 3.91
CA GLU A 83 7.46 10.86 4.52
C GLU A 83 8.70 10.42 3.75
N CYS A 84 8.79 9.14 3.39
CA CYS A 84 9.89 8.61 2.60
C CYS A 84 10.01 9.27 1.22
N LEU A 85 8.91 9.66 0.58
CA LEU A 85 8.93 10.39 -0.69
C LEU A 85 9.56 11.79 -0.56
N GLY A 86 9.51 12.40 0.63
CA GLY A 86 10.07 13.73 0.87
C GLY A 86 9.47 14.79 -0.05
N ASN A 87 10.33 15.57 -0.69
CA ASN A 87 9.93 16.65 -1.61
C ASN A 87 9.55 16.17 -3.02
N ARG A 88 9.58 14.86 -3.27
CA ARG A 88 9.21 14.21 -4.55
C ARG A 88 10.02 14.67 -5.77
N VAL A 89 11.19 15.28 -5.55
CA VAL A 89 12.07 15.67 -6.65
C VAL A 89 12.65 14.43 -7.31
N GLY A 90 12.56 14.39 -8.63
CA GLY A 90 13.17 13.35 -9.45
C GLY A 90 12.44 12.02 -9.51
N ILE A 91 11.32 11.84 -8.79
CA ILE A 91 10.57 10.58 -8.86
C ILE A 91 9.96 10.35 -10.25
N LYS A 92 9.77 9.07 -10.62
CA LYS A 92 9.09 8.69 -11.87
C LYS A 92 7.64 9.18 -11.90
N ARG A 93 6.97 9.23 -10.76
CA ARG A 93 5.64 9.76 -10.47
C ARG A 93 4.50 8.83 -10.89
N PHE A 94 4.49 8.31 -12.11
CA PHE A 94 3.43 7.46 -12.65
C PHE A 94 3.92 6.04 -12.82
N ALA A 95 3.08 5.07 -12.51
CA ALA A 95 3.26 3.68 -12.87
C ALA A 95 1.91 3.00 -13.05
N ASP A 96 1.90 2.00 -13.91
CA ASP A 96 0.75 1.13 -14.16
C ASP A 96 1.21 -0.30 -14.37
N ILE A 97 0.30 -1.24 -14.14
CA ILE A 97 0.51 -2.65 -14.41
C ILE A 97 -0.80 -3.35 -14.73
N LEU A 98 -0.73 -4.26 -15.67
CA LEU A 98 -1.73 -5.30 -15.89
C LEU A 98 -1.16 -6.59 -15.31
N ILE A 99 -1.67 -7.02 -14.15
CA ILE A 99 -1.11 -8.14 -13.39
C ILE A 99 -2.04 -9.34 -13.38
N PRO A 100 -1.58 -10.51 -13.86
CA PRO A 100 -2.31 -11.77 -13.74
C PRO A 100 -2.00 -12.47 -12.41
N MET A 101 -3.00 -13.16 -11.88
CA MET A 101 -2.87 -14.12 -10.79
C MET A 101 -3.88 -15.26 -11.05
N ASP A 102 -3.43 -16.35 -11.59
CA ASP A 102 -4.26 -17.48 -12.05
C ASP A 102 -5.46 -17.01 -12.90
N ASP A 103 -6.70 -17.08 -12.37
CA ASP A 103 -7.91 -16.62 -13.06
C ASP A 103 -8.11 -15.11 -13.00
N ALA A 104 -7.44 -14.40 -12.07
CA ALA A 104 -7.58 -12.98 -11.90
C ALA A 104 -6.68 -12.19 -12.85
N LEU A 105 -7.19 -11.08 -13.37
CA LEU A 105 -6.45 -10.09 -14.16
C LEU A 105 -6.86 -8.70 -13.69
N ILE A 106 -5.92 -7.96 -13.13
CA ILE A 106 -6.14 -6.65 -12.51
C ILE A 106 -5.33 -5.58 -13.23
N LEU A 107 -5.98 -4.49 -13.61
CA LEU A 107 -5.33 -3.24 -13.99
C LEU A 107 -5.15 -2.37 -12.75
N LEU A 108 -3.92 -1.93 -12.51
CA LEU A 108 -3.60 -1.01 -11.43
C LEU A 108 -2.74 0.14 -11.97
N SER A 109 -3.10 1.38 -11.64
CA SER A 109 -2.37 2.58 -12.06
C SER A 109 -2.30 3.58 -10.91
N ILE A 110 -1.14 4.24 -10.75
CA ILE A 110 -0.95 5.24 -9.69
C ILE A 110 -0.34 6.54 -10.22
N ASP A 111 -0.69 7.65 -9.56
CA ASP A 111 -0.06 8.96 -9.69
C ASP A 111 0.34 9.47 -8.30
N ILE A 112 1.63 9.65 -8.04
CA ILE A 112 2.12 10.32 -6.84
C ILE A 112 1.87 11.83 -7.00
N SER A 113 0.59 12.19 -6.90
CA SER A 113 0.06 13.50 -7.30
C SER A 113 0.03 14.55 -6.18
N GLY A 114 0.27 14.14 -4.94
CA GLY A 114 0.01 14.99 -3.77
C GLY A 114 -1.48 15.05 -3.37
N ARG A 115 -2.36 14.31 -4.07
CA ARG A 115 -3.82 14.26 -3.84
C ARG A 115 -4.25 12.81 -3.70
N GLY A 116 -4.32 12.35 -2.45
CA GLY A 116 -4.64 10.96 -2.12
C GLY A 116 -6.10 10.61 -2.40
N LYS A 117 -6.34 9.64 -3.27
CA LYS A 117 -7.65 9.04 -3.49
C LYS A 117 -7.53 7.68 -4.19
N ALA A 118 -8.36 6.73 -3.78
CA ALA A 118 -8.53 5.47 -4.48
C ALA A 118 -9.82 5.48 -5.33
N TYR A 119 -9.74 4.90 -6.51
CA TYR A 119 -10.86 4.61 -7.43
C TYR A 119 -10.82 3.11 -7.67
N ILE A 120 -11.76 2.39 -7.08
CA ILE A 120 -11.74 0.93 -7.00
C ILE A 120 -13.00 0.38 -7.68
N ASP A 121 -12.80 -0.41 -8.74
CA ASP A 121 -13.85 -1.12 -9.46
C ASP A 121 -13.56 -2.62 -9.42
N LEU A 122 -14.13 -3.29 -8.41
CA LEU A 122 -13.93 -4.71 -8.11
C LEU A 122 -15.27 -5.39 -7.94
N ASN A 123 -15.36 -6.64 -8.37
CA ASN A 123 -16.49 -7.53 -8.12
C ASN A 123 -16.05 -8.70 -7.24
N ILE A 124 -16.01 -8.48 -5.93
CA ILE A 124 -15.66 -9.48 -4.93
C ILE A 124 -16.93 -9.86 -4.17
N ASN A 125 -17.36 -11.12 -4.29
CA ASN A 125 -18.63 -11.59 -3.76
C ASN A 125 -18.48 -12.37 -2.42
N ARG A 126 -17.31 -12.33 -1.78
CA ARG A 126 -17.08 -12.96 -0.48
C ARG A 126 -17.03 -11.89 0.60
N GLU A 127 -17.72 -12.14 1.70
CA GLU A 127 -17.71 -11.27 2.88
C GLU A 127 -16.34 -11.29 3.57
N PHE A 128 -15.72 -12.46 3.67
CA PHE A 128 -14.39 -12.66 4.24
C PHE A 128 -13.44 -13.39 3.29
N ILE A 129 -12.18 -13.01 3.30
CA ILE A 129 -11.08 -13.70 2.62
C ILE A 129 -10.03 -14.03 3.69
N GLY A 130 -9.91 -15.33 4.05
CA GLY A 130 -9.18 -15.71 5.25
C GLY A 130 -9.86 -15.17 6.50
N ASP A 131 -9.13 -14.42 7.29
CA ASP A 131 -9.58 -13.73 8.51
C ASP A 131 -9.73 -12.21 8.34
N VAL A 132 -9.83 -11.72 7.09
CA VAL A 132 -10.04 -10.30 6.75
C VAL A 132 -11.44 -10.11 6.16
N ALA A 133 -12.20 -9.16 6.67
CA ALA A 133 -13.43 -8.71 6.02
C ALA A 133 -13.08 -8.00 4.70
N THR A 134 -13.80 -8.33 3.62
CA THR A 134 -13.50 -7.79 2.29
C THR A 134 -13.62 -6.28 2.25
N GLU A 135 -14.59 -5.69 2.95
CA GLU A 135 -14.77 -4.25 3.06
C GLU A 135 -13.53 -3.55 3.67
N ASN A 136 -12.83 -4.20 4.61
CA ASN A 136 -11.65 -3.64 5.26
C ASN A 136 -10.43 -3.61 4.32
N ILE A 137 -10.40 -4.45 3.28
CA ILE A 137 -9.41 -4.35 2.20
C ILE A 137 -9.59 -3.04 1.41
N TYR A 138 -10.84 -2.66 1.11
CA TYR A 138 -11.12 -1.37 0.48
C TYR A 138 -10.70 -0.21 1.40
N HIS A 139 -11.07 -0.26 2.68
CA HIS A 139 -10.69 0.74 3.68
C HIS A 139 -9.17 0.89 3.82
N PHE A 140 -8.42 -0.22 3.81
CA PHE A 140 -6.95 -0.17 3.79
C PHE A 140 -6.42 0.62 2.60
N ILE A 141 -6.91 0.30 1.39
CA ILE A 141 -6.43 0.93 0.15
C ILE A 141 -6.80 2.42 0.12
N GLU A 142 -8.02 2.78 0.52
CA GLU A 142 -8.49 4.17 0.60
C GLU A 142 -7.68 4.98 1.62
N SER A 143 -7.49 4.45 2.81
CA SER A 143 -6.72 5.07 3.89
C SER A 143 -5.26 5.25 3.51
N PHE A 144 -4.65 4.23 2.91
CA PHE A 144 -3.30 4.31 2.37
C PHE A 144 -3.20 5.39 1.27
N ALA A 145 -4.09 5.37 0.28
CA ALA A 145 -4.09 6.35 -0.81
C ALA A 145 -4.18 7.79 -0.28
N TYR A 146 -5.11 8.02 0.65
CA TYR A 146 -5.32 9.34 1.25
C TYR A 146 -4.08 9.83 2.01
N ARG A 147 -3.49 8.99 2.86
CA ARG A 147 -2.35 9.36 3.72
C ARG A 147 -1.01 9.41 2.99
N SER A 148 -0.83 8.58 1.98
CA SER A 148 0.35 8.63 1.10
C SER A 148 0.29 9.78 0.09
N ALA A 149 -0.88 10.42 -0.05
CA ALA A 149 -1.17 11.43 -1.06
C ALA A 149 -0.94 10.91 -2.50
N VAL A 150 -1.27 9.63 -2.73
CA VAL A 150 -1.18 8.93 -4.00
C VAL A 150 -2.58 8.70 -4.56
N THR A 151 -2.81 9.03 -5.83
CA THR A 151 -4.01 8.62 -6.54
C THR A 151 -3.82 7.20 -7.04
N ILE A 152 -4.78 6.31 -6.74
CA ILE A 152 -4.75 4.89 -7.08
C ILE A 152 -6.00 4.54 -7.88
N HIS A 153 -5.84 3.88 -9.03
CA HIS A 153 -6.92 3.27 -9.79
C HIS A 153 -6.74 1.76 -9.82
N ILE A 154 -7.80 1.01 -9.52
CA ILE A 154 -7.82 -0.46 -9.53
C ILE A 154 -9.06 -0.90 -10.27
N ILE A 155 -8.89 -1.68 -11.34
CA ILE A 155 -9.98 -2.24 -12.13
C ILE A 155 -9.78 -3.74 -12.27
N GLN A 156 -10.78 -4.50 -11.85
CA GLN A 156 -10.82 -5.94 -12.11
C GLN A 156 -11.28 -6.19 -13.53
N ILE A 157 -10.39 -6.74 -14.38
CA ILE A 157 -10.73 -7.10 -15.76
C ILE A 157 -11.33 -8.49 -15.82
N LYS A 158 -10.77 -9.44 -15.03
CA LYS A 158 -11.24 -10.82 -14.89
C LYS A 158 -10.95 -11.35 -13.50
N GLY A 159 -11.58 -12.47 -13.16
CA GLY A 159 -11.36 -13.22 -11.94
C GLY A 159 -12.65 -13.55 -11.22
N PHE A 160 -12.70 -14.73 -10.62
CA PHE A 160 -13.81 -15.18 -9.77
C PHE A 160 -13.33 -15.60 -8.39
N ASN A 161 -12.05 -15.98 -8.24
CA ASN A 161 -11.48 -16.33 -6.95
C ASN A 161 -11.05 -15.04 -6.20
N SER A 162 -11.78 -14.72 -5.15
CA SER A 162 -11.56 -13.50 -4.34
C SER A 162 -10.15 -13.42 -3.76
N HIS A 163 -9.54 -14.56 -3.39
CA HIS A 163 -8.15 -14.60 -2.89
C HIS A 163 -7.16 -14.15 -3.99
N HIS A 164 -7.29 -14.71 -5.21
CA HIS A 164 -6.42 -14.35 -6.34
C HIS A 164 -6.57 -12.89 -6.74
N ILE A 165 -7.82 -12.37 -6.73
CA ILE A 165 -8.09 -10.96 -7.01
C ILE A 165 -7.34 -10.05 -6.04
N VAL A 166 -7.51 -10.28 -4.73
CA VAL A 166 -6.90 -9.45 -3.69
C VAL A 166 -5.38 -9.57 -3.67
N GLU A 167 -4.85 -10.78 -3.80
CA GLU A 167 -3.40 -10.98 -3.85
C GLU A 167 -2.77 -10.31 -5.08
N ALA A 168 -3.43 -10.35 -6.26
CA ALA A 168 -3.00 -9.61 -7.44
C ALA A 168 -2.97 -8.09 -7.18
N ILE A 169 -3.96 -7.55 -6.48
CA ILE A 169 -4.00 -6.14 -6.10
C ILE A 169 -2.79 -5.76 -5.25
N PHE A 170 -2.48 -6.50 -4.19
CA PHE A 170 -1.36 -6.19 -3.31
C PHE A 170 0.00 -6.35 -4.00
N LYS A 171 0.17 -7.33 -4.90
CA LYS A 171 1.33 -7.43 -5.79
C LYS A 171 1.45 -6.21 -6.69
N GLY A 172 0.35 -5.84 -7.35
CA GLY A 172 0.28 -4.68 -8.23
C GLY A 172 0.60 -3.37 -7.51
N LEU A 173 0.06 -3.17 -6.29
CA LEU A 173 0.39 -2.02 -5.44
C LEU A 173 1.89 -1.96 -5.15
N GLY A 174 2.50 -3.06 -4.73
CA GLY A 174 3.93 -3.12 -4.47
C GLY A 174 4.75 -2.69 -5.69
N ILE A 175 4.51 -3.31 -6.85
CA ILE A 175 5.24 -3.03 -8.08
C ILE A 175 5.06 -1.57 -8.52
N THR A 176 3.84 -1.06 -8.52
CA THR A 176 3.58 0.31 -9.01
C THR A 176 4.09 1.38 -8.05
N LEU A 177 4.02 1.16 -6.73
CA LEU A 177 4.62 2.05 -5.74
C LEU A 177 6.14 2.11 -5.87
N TYR A 178 6.80 0.95 -6.06
CA TYR A 178 8.23 0.88 -6.34
C TYR A 178 8.58 1.68 -7.60
N GLU A 179 7.93 1.38 -8.72
CA GLU A 179 8.25 2.02 -10.00
C GLU A 179 7.99 3.52 -10.00
N ALA A 180 6.87 3.98 -9.41
CA ALA A 180 6.52 5.41 -9.37
C ALA A 180 7.42 6.23 -8.43
N SER A 181 7.94 5.61 -7.38
CA SER A 181 8.80 6.27 -6.38
C SER A 181 10.27 6.32 -6.77
N ARG A 182 10.72 5.57 -7.80
CA ARG A 182 12.12 5.56 -8.26
C ARG A 182 12.60 6.95 -8.67
N ILE A 183 13.78 7.32 -8.24
CA ILE A 183 14.44 8.54 -8.68
C ILE A 183 15.01 8.30 -10.10
N VAL A 184 14.52 9.04 -11.07
CA VAL A 184 14.85 8.89 -12.49
C VAL A 184 15.28 10.22 -13.15
N ASP A 185 15.16 11.35 -12.42
CA ASP A 185 15.43 12.71 -12.92
C ASP A 185 15.90 13.60 -11.75
N PHE A 186 16.12 14.89 -12.01
CA PHE A 186 16.45 15.92 -11.03
C PHE A 186 15.34 16.98 -10.88
N ARG A 187 14.22 16.81 -11.60
CA ARG A 187 13.13 17.78 -11.69
C ARG A 187 11.88 17.25 -11.01
N ILE A 188 11.06 18.16 -10.53
CA ILE A 188 9.68 17.83 -10.15
C ILE A 188 8.88 17.61 -11.43
N ARG A 189 8.32 16.42 -11.61
CA ARG A 189 7.50 16.06 -12.78
C ARG A 189 6.09 16.65 -12.68
N SER A 190 6.03 17.96 -12.65
CA SER A 190 4.80 18.73 -12.60
C SER A 190 4.98 20.06 -13.31
N THR A 191 4.05 20.45 -14.17
CA THR A 191 4.00 21.77 -14.80
C THR A 191 3.72 22.89 -13.80
N LYS A 192 3.23 22.55 -12.60
CA LYS A 192 2.99 23.48 -11.49
C LYS A 192 4.23 23.69 -10.60
N GLY A 193 5.31 22.93 -10.82
CA GLY A 193 6.52 22.97 -10.00
C GLY A 193 6.40 22.35 -8.60
N ILE A 194 5.26 21.78 -8.26
CA ILE A 194 4.96 21.09 -6.98
C ILE A 194 4.16 19.81 -7.22
N LEU A 195 4.24 18.85 -6.27
CA LEU A 195 3.45 17.62 -6.18
C LEU A 195 2.87 17.47 -4.77
#